data_7aebd06032c5e32e4245cb983818164b
#
_entry.id   7aebd06032c5e32e4245cb983818164b
#
_cell.length_a   1.000
_cell.length_b   1.000
_cell.length_c   1.000
_cell.angle_alpha   90.00
_cell.angle_beta   90.00
_cell.angle_gamma   90.00
#
_symmetry.space_group_name_H-M   'P 1'
#
loop_
_entity.id
_entity.type
_entity.pdbx_description
1 polymer ?
#
loop_
_entity_poly.entity_id
_entity_poly.type
_entity_poly.pdbx_seq_one_letter_code
_entity_poly.pdbx_strand_id
1 'polypeptide(L)'
;MNVLVVGAGSVGQVFARHYQLGGAAVTFFVREKYKTEVERGFDLYPLNERRARRGEAVRFYGFEVVTRPDEVAARRFDQVMFTVASPALRGPWLPELVAAAGDATIVALQPGLD
;
A
#
# COMPACT_ATOMS: atom_id res chain seq x y z
N MET A 1 3.41 3.56 14.27
CA MET A 1 2.12 3.29 13.63
C MET A 1 2.30 2.26 12.52
N ASN A 2 1.41 1.31 12.43
CA ASN A 2 1.45 0.28 11.41
C ASN A 2 0.36 0.54 10.37
N VAL A 3 0.76 0.62 9.11
CA VAL A 3 -0.15 0.94 8.01
C VAL A 3 -0.14 -0.19 6.98
N LEU A 4 -1.33 -0.64 6.62
CA LEU A 4 -1.51 -1.58 5.51
C LEU A 4 -1.95 -0.78 4.30
N VAL A 5 -1.21 -0.92 3.20
CA VAL A 5 -1.57 -0.29 1.93
C VAL A 5 -2.06 -1.37 0.99
N VAL A 6 -3.31 -1.29 0.59
CA VAL A 6 -3.92 -2.26 -0.32
C VAL A 6 -3.71 -1.78 -1.76
N GLY A 7 -2.88 -2.50 -2.48
CA GLY A 7 -2.47 -2.15 -3.83
C GLY A 7 -1.11 -1.48 -3.88
N ALA A 8 -0.30 -1.87 -4.84
CA ALA A 8 1.06 -1.36 -5.00
C ALA A 8 1.26 -0.66 -6.36
N GLY A 9 0.21 -0.05 -6.87
CA GLY A 9 0.30 0.81 -8.06
C GLY A 9 0.95 2.15 -7.73
N SER A 10 1.00 3.04 -8.71
CA SER A 10 1.69 4.34 -8.57
C SER A 10 1.22 5.14 -7.36
N VAL A 11 -0.08 5.21 -7.13
CA VAL A 11 -0.64 5.96 -6.01
C VAL A 11 -0.26 5.31 -4.69
N GLY A 12 -0.41 3.99 -4.60
CA GLY A 12 -0.07 3.24 -3.38
C GLY A 12 1.39 3.39 -3.00
N GLN A 13 2.29 3.36 -3.98
CA GLN A 13 3.71 3.53 -3.73
C GLN A 13 4.04 4.91 -3.15
N VAL A 14 3.45 5.96 -3.70
CA VAL A 14 3.69 7.33 -3.23
C VAL A 14 3.19 7.52 -1.80
N PHE A 15 1.97 7.09 -1.51
CA PHE A 15 1.43 7.21 -0.15
C PHE A 15 2.19 6.36 0.85
N ALA A 16 2.56 5.14 0.47
CA ALA A 16 3.32 4.25 1.33
C ALA A 16 4.67 4.86 1.71
N ARG A 17 5.35 5.48 0.75
CA ARG A 17 6.62 6.16 1.02
C ARG A 17 6.43 7.31 1.99
N HIS A 18 5.38 8.12 1.82
CA HIS A 18 5.09 9.21 2.74
C HIS A 18 4.82 8.71 4.16
N TYR A 19 4.08 7.63 4.31
CA TYR A 19 3.88 7.02 5.62
C TYR A 19 5.21 6.57 6.24
N GLN A 20 6.04 5.93 5.45
CA GLN A 20 7.35 5.46 5.93
C GLN A 20 8.24 6.62 6.35
N LEU A 21 8.26 7.71 5.58
CA LEU A 21 9.02 8.91 5.92
C LEU A 21 8.53 9.55 7.22
N GLY A 22 7.24 9.39 7.53
CA GLY A 22 6.67 9.85 8.78
C GLY A 22 6.90 8.91 9.96
N GLY A 23 7.63 7.82 9.76
CA GLY A 23 7.97 6.88 10.82
C GLY A 23 7.04 5.67 10.93
N ALA A 24 6.09 5.50 10.02
CA ALA A 24 5.20 4.35 10.04
C ALA A 24 5.87 3.09 9.48
N ALA A 25 5.51 1.94 10.02
CA ALA A 25 5.85 0.66 9.44
C ALA A 25 4.80 0.32 8.38
N VAL A 26 5.24 0.13 7.15
CA VAL A 26 4.36 -0.10 6.01
C VAL A 26 4.35 -1.57 5.60
N THR A 27 3.16 -2.09 5.35
CA THR A 27 2.94 -3.41 4.77
C THR A 27 2.04 -3.24 3.54
N PHE A 28 2.40 -3.86 2.43
CA PHE A 28 1.55 -3.91 1.25
C PHE A 28 0.72 -5.18 1.24
N PHE A 29 -0.55 -5.05 0.86
CA PHE A 29 -1.40 -6.18 0.53
C PHE A 29 -1.57 -6.21 -0.99
N VAL A 30 -1.09 -7.29 -1.62
CA VAL A 30 -1.13 -7.45 -3.07
C VAL A 30 -1.54 -8.86 -3.43
N ARG A 31 -1.88 -9.09 -4.70
CA ARG A 31 -2.13 -10.44 -5.19
C ARG A 31 -0.84 -11.25 -5.19
N GLU A 32 -0.97 -12.54 -4.94
CA GLU A 32 0.17 -13.47 -4.86
C GLU A 32 1.12 -13.35 -6.06
N LYS A 33 0.58 -13.20 -7.25
CA LYS A 33 1.39 -13.09 -8.47
C LYS A 33 2.33 -11.89 -8.50
N TYR A 34 2.05 -10.87 -7.69
CA TYR A 34 2.86 -9.65 -7.65
C TYR A 34 3.81 -9.60 -6.45
N LYS A 35 3.73 -10.58 -5.57
CA LYS A 35 4.49 -10.56 -4.31
C LYS A 35 5.99 -10.35 -4.52
N THR A 36 6.60 -11.19 -5.35
CA THR A 36 8.04 -11.13 -5.60
C THR A 36 8.46 -9.79 -6.18
N GLU A 37 7.68 -9.28 -7.12
CA GLU A 37 7.95 -7.99 -7.76
C GLU A 37 7.90 -6.86 -6.73
N VAL A 38 6.88 -6.86 -5.87
CA VAL A 38 6.71 -5.81 -4.86
C VAL A 38 7.80 -5.91 -3.80
N GLU A 39 8.19 -7.12 -3.40
CA GLU A 39 9.24 -7.32 -2.39
C GLU A 39 10.60 -6.77 -2.82
N ARG A 40 10.83 -6.66 -4.12
CA ARG A 40 12.07 -6.07 -4.65
C ARG A 40 12.18 -4.58 -4.35
N GLY A 41 11.10 -3.94 -3.96
CA GLY A 41 11.03 -2.50 -3.76
C GLY A 41 10.79 -1.75 -5.06
N PHE A 42 10.80 -0.44 -4.95
CA PHE A 42 10.42 0.44 -6.07
C PHE A 42 11.45 1.53 -6.28
N ASP A 43 11.57 1.96 -7.52
CA ASP A 43 12.29 3.18 -7.87
C ASP A 43 11.26 4.26 -8.13
N LEU A 44 11.21 5.27 -7.27
CA LEU A 44 10.26 6.36 -7.38
C LEU A 44 10.93 7.58 -7.99
N TYR A 45 10.25 8.19 -8.96
CA TYR A 45 10.72 9.38 -9.64
C TYR A 45 9.91 10.58 -9.15
N PRO A 46 10.45 11.40 -8.22
CA PRO A 46 9.71 12.55 -7.69
C PRO A 46 9.55 13.61 -8.78
N LEU A 47 8.29 13.85 -9.17
CA LEU A 47 7.98 14.82 -10.22
C LEU A 47 7.96 16.26 -9.71
N ASN A 48 7.77 16.43 -8.41
CA ASN A 48 7.52 17.75 -7.81
C ASN A 48 8.69 18.31 -7.02
N GLU A 49 9.81 17.61 -6.97
CA GLU A 49 10.99 18.12 -6.29
C GLU A 49 11.84 18.93 -7.28
N ARG A 50 11.93 20.23 -7.06
CA ARG A 50 12.74 21.12 -7.89
C ARG A 50 14.21 20.74 -7.94
N ARG A 51 14.67 19.98 -6.96
CA ARG A 51 16.05 19.54 -6.83
C ARG A 51 16.30 18.15 -7.40
N ALA A 52 15.25 17.42 -7.73
CA ALA A 52 15.43 16.10 -8.34
C ALA A 52 15.95 16.29 -9.75
N ARG A 53 17.14 15.82 -10.00
CA ARG A 53 17.67 15.78 -11.35
C ARG A 53 16.84 14.81 -12.16
N ARG A 54 16.62 15.13 -13.43
CA ARG A 54 15.94 14.24 -14.35
C ARG A 54 16.62 12.87 -14.34
N GLY A 55 15.83 11.83 -14.05
CA GLY A 55 16.31 10.46 -14.05
C GLY A 55 16.81 9.94 -12.72
N GLU A 56 16.87 10.77 -11.68
CA GLU A 56 17.19 10.26 -10.35
C GLU A 56 15.98 9.63 -9.70
N ALA A 57 16.08 8.33 -9.44
CA ALA A 57 15.05 7.60 -8.72
C ALA A 57 15.38 7.58 -7.23
N VAL A 58 14.32 7.64 -6.41
CA VAL A 58 14.42 7.39 -4.98
C VAL A 58 14.09 5.92 -4.75
N ARG A 59 14.97 5.19 -4.13
CA ARG A 59 14.75 3.77 -3.82
C ARG A 59 13.83 3.66 -2.61
N PHE A 60 12.67 3.02 -2.81
CA PHE A 60 11.71 2.74 -1.76
C PHE A 60 11.74 1.26 -1.40
N TYR A 61 12.08 0.96 -0.17
CA TYR A 61 12.18 -0.40 0.36
C TYR A 61 11.93 -0.36 1.88
N GLY A 62 12.10 -1.51 2.53
CA GLY A 62 11.95 -1.56 3.98
C GLY A 62 10.51 -1.73 4.45
N PHE A 63 9.65 -2.25 3.59
CA PHE A 63 8.27 -2.60 3.89
C PHE A 63 8.08 -4.11 3.84
N GLU A 64 6.96 -4.58 4.39
CA GLU A 64 6.57 -5.98 4.27
C GLU A 64 5.51 -6.16 3.19
N VAL A 65 5.32 -7.37 2.72
CA VAL A 65 4.33 -7.70 1.71
C VAL A 65 3.53 -8.92 2.16
N VAL A 66 2.22 -8.81 2.15
CA VAL A 66 1.30 -9.90 2.46
C VAL A 66 0.33 -10.08 1.30
N THR A 67 -0.20 -11.28 1.15
CA THR A 67 -1.07 -11.63 0.03
C THR A 67 -2.39 -12.25 0.45
N ARG A 68 -2.56 -12.52 1.74
CA ARG A 68 -3.73 -13.24 2.26
C ARG A 68 -4.33 -12.50 3.46
N PRO A 69 -5.67 -12.52 3.59
CA PRO A 69 -6.31 -11.90 4.75
C PRO A 69 -5.87 -12.48 6.10
N ASP A 70 -5.55 -13.77 6.16
CA ASP A 70 -5.08 -14.37 7.41
C ASP A 70 -3.72 -13.79 7.86
N GLU A 71 -2.88 -13.40 6.92
CA GLU A 71 -1.63 -12.72 7.24
C GLU A 71 -1.89 -11.33 7.83
N VAL A 72 -2.94 -10.66 7.37
CA VAL A 72 -3.38 -9.37 7.92
C VAL A 72 -3.92 -9.56 9.33
N ALA A 73 -4.74 -10.58 9.55
CA ALA A 73 -5.31 -10.87 10.86
C ALA A 73 -4.26 -11.23 11.91
N ALA A 74 -3.13 -11.79 11.48
CA ALA A 74 -2.02 -12.14 12.37
C ALA A 74 -1.21 -10.90 12.82
N ARG A 75 -1.45 -9.75 12.22
CA ARG A 75 -0.80 -8.49 12.51
C ARG A 75 -1.82 -7.48 13.01
N ARG A 76 -1.33 -6.42 13.63
CA ARG A 76 -2.20 -5.33 14.08
C ARG A 76 -1.85 -4.06 13.31
N PHE A 77 -2.83 -3.53 12.59
CA PHE A 77 -2.68 -2.30 11.83
C PHE A 77 -3.49 -1.17 12.46
N ASP A 78 -2.92 0.02 12.44
CA ASP A 78 -3.62 1.22 12.89
C ASP A 78 -4.47 1.81 11.77
N GLN A 79 -3.98 1.72 10.54
CA GLN A 79 -4.70 2.18 9.36
C GLN A 79 -4.60 1.17 8.22
N VAL A 80 -5.66 1.12 7.43
CA VAL A 80 -5.69 0.38 6.17
C VAL A 80 -6.07 1.37 5.08
N MET A 81 -5.18 1.56 4.11
CA MET A 81 -5.41 2.48 3.00
C MET A 81 -5.65 1.73 1.72
N PHE A 82 -6.83 1.95 1.14
CA PHE A 82 -7.19 1.35 -0.15
C PHE A 82 -6.79 2.29 -1.28
N THR A 83 -5.87 1.84 -2.12
CA THR A 83 -5.37 2.61 -3.26
C THR A 83 -5.72 1.97 -4.60
N VAL A 84 -6.52 0.90 -4.58
CA VAL A 84 -6.94 0.21 -5.80
C VAL A 84 -8.17 0.88 -6.41
N ALA A 85 -8.35 0.71 -7.71
CA ALA A 85 -9.51 1.25 -8.43
C ALA A 85 -10.80 0.56 -7.99
N SER A 86 -11.93 1.27 -8.10
CA SER A 86 -13.24 0.76 -7.70
C SER A 86 -13.59 -0.64 -8.20
N PRO A 87 -13.33 -1.00 -9.47
CA PRO A 87 -13.62 -2.36 -9.92
C PRO A 87 -12.86 -3.43 -9.17
N ALA A 88 -11.65 -3.15 -8.72
CA ALA A 88 -10.84 -4.10 -7.97
C ALA A 88 -11.40 -4.34 -6.56
N LEU A 89 -12.26 -3.46 -6.06
CA LEU A 89 -12.87 -3.60 -4.74
C LEU A 89 -14.10 -4.52 -4.75
N ARG A 90 -14.49 -5.03 -5.90
CA ARG A 90 -15.67 -5.88 -6.06
C ARG A 90 -15.30 -7.36 -6.00
N GLY A 91 -14.68 -7.82 -5.04
CA GLY A 91 -14.37 -9.24 -4.93
C GLY A 91 -14.70 -9.78 -3.56
N PRO A 92 -14.74 -11.10 -3.40
CA PRO A 92 -14.98 -11.72 -2.10
C PRO A 92 -13.84 -11.44 -1.11
N TRP A 93 -12.68 -11.04 -1.61
CA TRP A 93 -11.52 -10.76 -0.77
C TRP A 93 -11.69 -9.52 0.10
N LEU A 94 -12.50 -8.54 -0.35
CA LEU A 94 -12.67 -7.29 0.38
C LEU A 94 -13.33 -7.46 1.75
N PRO A 95 -14.47 -8.15 1.88
CA PRO A 95 -15.04 -8.39 3.20
C PRO A 95 -14.10 -9.17 4.12
N GLU A 96 -13.37 -10.12 3.59
CA GLU A 96 -12.41 -10.90 4.36
C GLU A 96 -11.28 -10.02 4.88
N LEU A 97 -10.77 -9.13 4.02
CA LEU A 97 -9.71 -8.21 4.39
C LEU A 97 -10.17 -7.21 5.44
N VAL A 98 -11.36 -6.64 5.28
CA VAL A 98 -11.90 -5.68 6.25
C VAL A 98 -12.10 -6.35 7.61
N ALA A 99 -12.61 -7.58 7.63
CA ALA A 99 -12.74 -8.33 8.87
C ALA A 99 -11.38 -8.62 9.51
N ALA A 100 -10.38 -8.96 8.71
CA ALA A 100 -9.03 -9.24 9.19
C ALA A 100 -8.34 -7.99 9.76
N ALA A 101 -8.68 -6.81 9.26
CA ALA A 101 -8.11 -5.55 9.71
C ALA A 101 -8.60 -5.14 11.11
N GLY A 102 -9.70 -5.72 11.58
CA GLY A 102 -10.21 -5.46 12.93
C GLY A 102 -10.57 -4.00 13.17
N ASP A 103 -9.95 -3.38 14.16
CA ASP A 103 -10.25 -2.00 14.57
C ASP A 103 -9.48 -0.94 13.80
N ALA A 104 -8.75 -1.30 12.75
CA ALA A 104 -7.98 -0.34 11.99
C ALA A 104 -8.88 0.72 11.34
N THR A 105 -8.38 1.95 11.27
CA THR A 105 -9.06 3.01 10.55
C THR A 105 -8.92 2.78 9.05
N ILE A 106 -10.03 2.76 8.36
CA ILE A 106 -10.04 2.51 6.91
C ILE A 106 -10.09 3.83 6.15
N VAL A 107 -9.12 4.02 5.27
CA VAL A 107 -9.04 5.18 4.39
C VAL A 107 -9.12 4.70 2.94
N ALA A 108 -10.07 5.23 2.21
CA ALA A 108 -10.23 4.89 0.79
C ALA A 108 -9.83 6.08 -0.08
N LEU A 109 -8.87 5.86 -0.96
CA LEU A 109 -8.48 6.83 -1.96
C LEU A 109 -8.98 6.32 -3.31
N GLN A 110 -10.11 6.83 -3.73
CA GLN A 110 -10.70 6.46 -5.00
C GLN A 110 -10.92 7.71 -5.84
N PRO A 111 -10.01 8.00 -6.77
CA PRO A 111 -10.28 9.07 -7.71
C PRO A 111 -11.50 8.71 -8.55
N GLY A 112 -12.39 9.66 -8.78
CA GLY A 112 -13.58 9.43 -9.57
C GLY A 112 -14.59 8.53 -8.88
N LEU A 113 -15.07 8.96 -7.79
CA LEU A 113 -16.06 8.29 -6.96
C LEU A 113 -17.39 8.03 -7.64
N ASP A 114 -17.44 7.16 -8.52
CA ASP A 114 -18.70 6.89 -9.20
C ASP A 114 -19.14 5.49 -9.12
#